data_a7dc550aff5a386cdf5e936c8e4a65e9
#
_entry.id   a7dc550aff5a386cdf5e936c8e4a65e9
#
_cell.length_a   1.000
_cell.length_b   1.000
_cell.length_c   1.000
_cell.angle_alpha   90.00
_cell.angle_beta   90.00
_cell.angle_gamma   90.00
#
_symmetry.space_group_name_H-M   'P 1'
#
loop_
_entity.id
_entity.type
_entity.pdbx_description
1 polymer ?
#
loop_
_entity_poly.entity_id
_entity_poly.type
_entity_poly.pdbx_seq_one_letter_code
_entity_poly.pdbx_strand_id
1 'polypeptide(L)'
;MPARLDLTFRPEREEAELREYLGERFELERLQRYHEQLESEFADCGDEAAFYRTSTGYLYNLTAFAMTGTKLPYLRELVRRVPPGSRVLDYGCGIGSDGLLLAEAGYRVEFADFGNPSTRYLRWRLEHRGLQAPVHDLAEHVPGGFDAVYAFDVIEHVDDPFAFLAELERRAHLVEVNFLEPVPGETALHHDLPVAALLAHVSRHSLSGYRLLHGRSHLVLYGSGPTSAIQRLISRGRIVAERVMRRGAAEAR
;
A
#
# COMPACT_ATOMS: atom_id res chain seq x y z
N MET A 1 13.49 20.42 -15.08
CA MET A 1 12.69 19.23 -14.75
C MET A 1 13.49 18.47 -13.72
N PRO A 2 12.94 18.10 -12.55
CA PRO A 2 13.64 17.20 -11.64
C PRO A 2 13.89 15.88 -12.39
N ALA A 3 15.09 15.32 -12.20
CA ALA A 3 15.44 14.01 -12.75
C ALA A 3 14.35 13.02 -12.36
N ARG A 4 13.91 12.20 -13.33
CA ARG A 4 12.97 11.11 -13.05
C ARG A 4 13.65 10.20 -12.04
N LEU A 5 13.10 10.13 -10.82
CA LEU A 5 13.57 9.20 -9.81
C LEU A 5 13.35 7.78 -10.38
N ASP A 6 14.43 7.05 -10.55
CA ASP A 6 14.38 5.67 -11.03
C ASP A 6 14.16 4.75 -9.81
N LEU A 7 12.94 4.24 -9.68
CA LEU A 7 12.64 3.19 -8.73
C LEU A 7 13.14 1.88 -9.35
N THR A 8 14.36 1.49 -9.02
CA THR A 8 14.98 0.27 -9.55
C THR A 8 14.36 -0.96 -8.89
N PHE A 9 13.29 -1.44 -9.50
CA PHE A 9 12.60 -2.66 -9.05
C PHE A 9 13.31 -3.91 -9.56
N ARG A 10 13.52 -4.89 -8.66
CA ARG A 10 14.20 -6.16 -8.95
C ARG A 10 13.41 -7.32 -8.33
N PRO A 11 12.49 -7.95 -9.06
CA PRO A 11 11.65 -9.04 -8.53
C PRO A 11 12.46 -10.23 -8.02
N GLU A 12 13.59 -10.53 -8.66
CA GLU A 12 14.51 -11.59 -8.24
C GLU A 12 15.12 -11.37 -6.85
N ARG A 13 15.22 -10.11 -6.41
CA ARG A 13 15.73 -9.76 -5.08
C ARG A 13 14.70 -10.10 -3.99
N GLU A 14 13.41 -9.94 -4.27
CA GLU A 14 12.33 -10.27 -3.34
C GLU A 14 12.37 -11.76 -2.98
N GLU A 15 12.49 -12.64 -3.99
CA GLU A 15 12.64 -14.08 -3.76
C GLU A 15 13.94 -14.43 -3.04
N ALA A 16 15.07 -13.86 -3.49
CA ALA A 16 16.38 -14.16 -2.92
C ALA A 16 16.46 -13.81 -1.43
N GLU A 17 15.94 -12.65 -1.03
CA GLU A 17 15.90 -12.22 0.36
C GLU A 17 14.98 -13.12 1.21
N LEU A 18 13.80 -13.52 0.71
CA LEU A 18 12.93 -14.44 1.43
C LEU A 18 13.59 -15.80 1.62
N ARG A 19 14.26 -16.31 0.58
CA ARG A 19 15.00 -17.57 0.61
C ARG A 19 16.14 -17.53 1.64
N GLU A 20 16.89 -16.44 1.69
CA GLU A 20 17.98 -16.27 2.66
C GLU A 20 17.44 -16.16 4.09
N TYR A 21 16.39 -15.38 4.31
CA TYR A 21 15.75 -15.21 5.61
C TYR A 21 15.19 -16.52 6.19
N LEU A 22 14.56 -17.32 5.36
CA LEU A 22 13.95 -18.59 5.80
C LEU A 22 14.96 -19.75 5.85
N GLY A 23 16.06 -19.68 5.06
CA GLY A 23 17.05 -20.74 4.96
C GLY A 23 16.42 -22.07 4.56
N GLU A 24 16.69 -23.13 5.33
CA GLU A 24 16.14 -24.49 5.07
C GLU A 24 14.60 -24.58 5.13
N ARG A 25 13.94 -23.58 5.73
CA ARG A 25 12.46 -23.51 5.79
C ARG A 25 11.84 -22.91 4.54
N PHE A 26 12.63 -22.45 3.57
CA PHE A 26 12.11 -21.89 2.33
C PHE A 26 11.57 -23.00 1.42
N GLU A 27 10.35 -22.81 0.96
CA GLU A 27 9.65 -23.73 0.06
C GLU A 27 9.24 -22.99 -1.22
N LEU A 28 9.88 -23.30 -2.35
CA LEU A 28 9.58 -22.63 -3.63
C LEU A 28 8.13 -22.85 -4.07
N GLU A 29 7.56 -24.03 -3.81
CA GLU A 29 6.16 -24.33 -4.15
C GLU A 29 5.20 -23.38 -3.43
N ARG A 30 5.46 -23.03 -2.18
CA ARG A 30 4.65 -22.04 -1.44
C ARG A 30 4.70 -20.65 -2.08
N LEU A 31 5.83 -20.24 -2.64
CA LEU A 31 5.93 -18.98 -3.36
C LEU A 31 5.16 -19.02 -4.68
N GLN A 32 5.19 -20.14 -5.38
CA GLN A 32 4.52 -20.29 -6.68
C GLN A 32 3.00 -20.47 -6.56
N ARG A 33 2.53 -21.08 -5.47
CA ARG A 33 1.11 -21.35 -5.19
C ARG A 33 0.56 -20.54 -4.02
N TYR A 34 1.08 -19.35 -3.83
CA TYR A 34 0.81 -18.52 -2.66
C TYR A 34 -0.69 -18.24 -2.40
N HIS A 35 -1.50 -18.07 -3.43
CA HIS A 35 -2.93 -17.82 -3.28
C HIS A 35 -3.66 -19.01 -2.64
N GLU A 36 -3.50 -20.20 -3.22
CA GLU A 36 -4.19 -21.40 -2.75
C GLU A 36 -3.83 -21.76 -1.30
N GLN A 37 -2.54 -21.60 -0.96
CA GLN A 37 -2.06 -21.91 0.38
C GLN A 37 -2.49 -20.88 1.41
N LEU A 38 -2.56 -19.60 1.02
CA LEU A 38 -3.01 -18.53 1.90
C LEU A 38 -4.49 -18.72 2.29
N GLU A 39 -5.35 -19.02 1.32
CA GLU A 39 -6.77 -19.26 1.55
C GLU A 39 -7.00 -20.47 2.47
N SER A 40 -6.24 -21.54 2.29
CA SER A 40 -6.30 -22.72 3.17
C SER A 40 -5.85 -22.38 4.59
N GLU A 41 -4.72 -21.70 4.75
CA GLU A 41 -4.19 -21.30 6.06
C GLU A 41 -5.15 -20.34 6.79
N PHE A 42 -5.79 -19.44 6.05
CA PHE A 42 -6.79 -18.52 6.59
C PHE A 42 -8.05 -19.26 7.06
N ALA A 43 -8.56 -20.17 6.23
CA ALA A 43 -9.73 -20.99 6.58
C ALA A 43 -9.48 -21.85 7.82
N ASP A 44 -8.29 -22.43 7.97
CA ASP A 44 -7.89 -23.26 9.11
C ASP A 44 -7.71 -22.43 10.38
N CYS A 45 -7.29 -21.16 10.28
CA CYS A 45 -7.07 -20.27 11.43
C CYS A 45 -8.40 -19.85 12.09
N GLY A 46 -9.44 -19.58 11.30
CA GLY A 46 -10.78 -19.21 11.78
C GLY A 46 -10.88 -17.84 12.50
N ASP A 47 -9.78 -17.12 12.64
CA ASP A 47 -9.68 -15.78 13.26
C ASP A 47 -8.73 -14.92 12.43
N GLU A 48 -9.27 -13.87 11.82
CA GLU A 48 -8.53 -12.98 10.93
C GLU A 48 -7.38 -12.26 11.65
N ALA A 49 -7.63 -11.75 12.85
CA ALA A 49 -6.60 -11.05 13.62
C ALA A 49 -5.47 -11.99 14.05
N ALA A 50 -5.78 -13.23 14.42
CA ALA A 50 -4.78 -14.26 14.72
C ALA A 50 -3.99 -14.64 13.47
N PHE A 51 -4.65 -14.77 12.33
CA PHE A 51 -4.01 -15.07 11.06
C PHE A 51 -2.94 -14.02 10.70
N TYR A 52 -3.28 -12.73 10.64
CA TYR A 52 -2.30 -11.68 10.33
C TYR A 52 -1.15 -11.57 11.34
N ARG A 53 -1.38 -11.98 12.61
CA ARG A 53 -0.35 -11.95 13.65
C ARG A 53 0.62 -13.14 13.59
N THR A 54 0.21 -14.27 13.05
CA THR A 54 0.97 -15.52 13.17
C THR A 54 1.33 -16.20 11.85
N SER A 55 0.63 -15.89 10.75
CA SER A 55 0.82 -16.55 9.47
C SER A 55 2.24 -16.34 8.92
N THR A 56 2.89 -17.45 8.59
CA THR A 56 4.13 -17.46 7.80
C THR A 56 3.86 -17.61 6.31
N GLY A 57 2.71 -18.16 5.94
CA GLY A 57 2.23 -18.21 4.55
C GLY A 57 2.06 -16.82 3.97
N TYR A 58 1.68 -15.87 4.81
CA TYR A 58 1.53 -14.47 4.40
C TYR A 58 2.85 -13.83 3.93
N LEU A 59 4.02 -14.28 4.41
CA LEU A 59 5.33 -13.86 3.88
C LEU A 59 5.49 -14.22 2.41
N TYR A 60 5.09 -15.45 2.04
CA TYR A 60 5.15 -15.92 0.66
C TYR A 60 4.19 -15.14 -0.24
N ASN A 61 2.97 -14.89 0.25
CA ASN A 61 1.97 -14.09 -0.46
C ASN A 61 2.48 -12.68 -0.75
N LEU A 62 2.92 -11.95 0.29
CA LEU A 62 3.42 -10.58 0.14
C LEU A 62 4.66 -10.52 -0.76
N THR A 63 5.57 -11.51 -0.67
CA THR A 63 6.76 -11.58 -1.53
C THR A 63 6.37 -11.83 -2.98
N ALA A 64 5.52 -12.82 -3.25
CA ALA A 64 5.06 -13.12 -4.61
C ALA A 64 4.32 -11.93 -5.22
N PHE A 65 3.47 -11.27 -4.44
CA PHE A 65 2.77 -10.07 -4.89
C PHE A 65 3.74 -8.91 -5.17
N ALA A 66 4.72 -8.68 -4.30
CA ALA A 66 5.77 -7.69 -4.55
C ALA A 66 6.53 -7.96 -5.85
N MET A 67 6.87 -9.24 -6.15
CA MET A 67 7.55 -9.65 -7.38
C MET A 67 6.78 -9.29 -8.66
N THR A 68 5.46 -9.11 -8.60
CA THR A 68 4.67 -8.67 -9.77
C THR A 68 4.95 -7.24 -10.18
N GLY A 69 5.42 -6.40 -9.27
CA GLY A 69 5.58 -4.96 -9.50
C GLY A 69 4.27 -4.19 -9.67
N THR A 70 3.14 -4.79 -9.29
CA THR A 70 1.79 -4.21 -9.45
C THR A 70 1.66 -2.83 -8.78
N LYS A 71 2.37 -2.61 -7.65
CA LYS A 71 2.35 -1.34 -6.91
C LYS A 71 3.29 -0.25 -7.48
N LEU A 72 4.16 -0.55 -8.44
CA LEU A 72 5.07 0.44 -9.03
C LEU A 72 4.35 1.67 -9.64
N PRO A 73 3.20 1.54 -10.31
CA PRO A 73 2.43 2.69 -10.76
C PRO A 73 1.98 3.60 -9.61
N TYR A 74 1.67 3.06 -8.42
CA TYR A 74 1.28 3.81 -7.23
C TYR A 74 2.47 4.62 -6.71
N LEU A 75 3.59 3.96 -6.45
CA LEU A 75 4.83 4.63 -6.03
C LEU A 75 5.27 5.73 -7.01
N ARG A 76 5.07 5.52 -8.32
CA ARG A 76 5.37 6.55 -9.33
C ARG A 76 4.49 7.80 -9.21
N GLU A 77 3.24 7.69 -8.76
CA GLU A 77 2.41 8.87 -8.50
C GLU A 77 2.88 9.58 -7.23
N LEU A 78 3.25 8.84 -6.17
CA LEU A 78 3.83 9.40 -4.95
C LEU A 78 5.09 10.24 -5.26
N VAL A 79 6.08 9.64 -5.90
CA VAL A 79 7.39 10.31 -6.17
C VAL A 79 7.30 11.48 -7.15
N ARG A 80 6.21 11.60 -7.91
CA ARG A 80 5.94 12.79 -8.73
C ARG A 80 5.54 14.01 -7.92
N ARG A 81 5.05 13.83 -6.70
CA ARG A 81 4.47 14.86 -5.83
C ARG A 81 5.28 15.11 -4.59
N VAL A 82 5.95 14.09 -4.11
CA VAL A 82 6.76 14.09 -2.90
C VAL A 82 8.22 14.11 -3.31
N PRO A 83 9.00 15.14 -2.99
CA PRO A 83 10.41 15.22 -3.37
C PRO A 83 11.26 14.25 -2.55
N PRO A 84 12.40 13.76 -3.09
CA PRO A 84 13.39 13.00 -2.32
C PRO A 84 13.84 13.76 -1.07
N GLY A 85 14.17 13.03 -0.01
CA GLY A 85 14.48 13.58 1.30
C GLY A 85 13.27 13.87 2.18
N SER A 86 12.04 13.79 1.64
CA SER A 86 10.82 13.88 2.44
C SER A 86 10.71 12.74 3.44
N ARG A 87 10.03 13.02 4.57
CA ARG A 87 9.69 12.03 5.59
C ARG A 87 8.37 11.36 5.23
N VAL A 88 8.42 10.07 4.93
CA VAL A 88 7.28 9.30 4.40
C VAL A 88 6.96 8.13 5.31
N LEU A 89 5.67 7.91 5.57
CA LEU A 89 5.18 6.75 6.32
C LEU A 89 4.58 5.72 5.36
N ASP A 90 5.10 4.49 5.42
CA ASP A 90 4.51 3.29 4.82
C ASP A 90 3.58 2.65 5.85
N TYR A 91 2.26 2.86 5.70
CA TYR A 91 1.26 2.43 6.69
C TYR A 91 0.58 1.13 6.23
N GLY A 92 0.64 0.08 7.05
CA GLY A 92 0.30 -1.29 6.65
C GLY A 92 1.40 -1.87 5.76
N CYS A 93 2.65 -1.65 6.14
CA CYS A 93 3.82 -1.89 5.28
C CYS A 93 4.10 -3.37 4.96
N GLY A 94 3.53 -4.31 5.72
CA GLY A 94 3.81 -5.74 5.56
C GLY A 94 5.30 -6.05 5.62
N ILE A 95 5.84 -6.61 4.52
CA ILE A 95 7.28 -6.90 4.37
C ILE A 95 8.12 -5.70 3.89
N GLY A 96 7.51 -4.54 3.72
CA GLY A 96 8.15 -3.26 3.43
C GLY A 96 8.70 -3.10 2.01
N SER A 97 8.30 -3.91 1.03
CA SER A 97 8.88 -3.88 -0.32
C SER A 97 8.78 -2.50 -0.97
N ASP A 98 7.65 -1.80 -0.82
CA ASP A 98 7.42 -0.47 -1.37
C ASP A 98 8.28 0.60 -0.68
N GLY A 99 8.30 0.59 0.66
CA GLY A 99 9.08 1.54 1.45
C GLY A 99 10.59 1.34 1.29
N LEU A 100 11.06 0.11 1.11
CA LEU A 100 12.46 -0.18 0.84
C LEU A 100 12.92 0.42 -0.50
N LEU A 101 12.07 0.37 -1.54
CA LEU A 101 12.35 1.05 -2.82
C LEU A 101 12.45 2.57 -2.65
N LEU A 102 11.56 3.16 -1.85
CA LEU A 102 11.61 4.61 -1.55
C LEU A 102 12.84 4.97 -0.72
N ALA A 103 13.20 4.16 0.27
CA ALA A 103 14.38 4.39 1.09
C ALA A 103 15.67 4.37 0.25
N GLU A 104 15.81 3.39 -0.65
CA GLU A 104 16.91 3.31 -1.61
C GLU A 104 16.91 4.48 -2.60
N ALA A 105 15.74 5.07 -2.89
CA ALA A 105 15.59 6.25 -3.72
C ALA A 105 15.79 7.59 -2.96
N GLY A 106 16.22 7.54 -1.69
CA GLY A 106 16.60 8.71 -0.91
C GLY A 106 15.48 9.38 -0.13
N TYR A 107 14.37 8.68 0.12
CA TYR A 107 13.33 9.14 1.06
C TYR A 107 13.68 8.73 2.48
N ARG A 108 13.22 9.50 3.46
CA ARG A 108 13.28 9.14 4.89
C ARG A 108 12.02 8.36 5.23
N VAL A 109 12.07 7.05 4.97
CA VAL A 109 10.92 6.17 5.18
C VAL A 109 10.88 5.68 6.62
N GLU A 110 9.67 5.71 7.20
CA GLU A 110 9.33 4.99 8.41
C GLU A 110 8.20 4.00 8.07
N PHE A 111 8.18 2.88 8.72
CA PHE A 111 7.27 1.78 8.47
C PHE A 111 6.32 1.62 9.64
N ALA A 112 5.06 1.27 9.39
CA ALA A 112 4.10 0.95 10.44
C ALA A 112 3.26 -0.27 10.05
N ASP A 113 3.22 -1.27 10.92
CA ASP A 113 2.38 -2.46 10.83
C ASP A 113 2.27 -3.11 12.20
N PHE A 114 1.43 -4.14 12.36
CA PHE A 114 1.38 -4.91 13.58
C PHE A 114 2.66 -5.73 13.81
N GLY A 115 2.99 -6.01 15.09
CA GLY A 115 4.10 -6.88 15.46
C GLY A 115 3.86 -8.34 15.04
N ASN A 116 4.28 -8.72 13.83
CA ASN A 116 3.98 -10.01 13.18
C ASN A 116 5.21 -10.58 12.45
N PRO A 117 5.11 -11.76 11.79
CA PRO A 117 6.21 -12.31 10.98
C PRO A 117 6.69 -11.37 9.87
N SER A 118 5.79 -10.59 9.25
CA SER A 118 6.14 -9.66 8.16
C SER A 118 7.05 -8.54 8.64
N THR A 119 6.74 -7.92 9.78
CA THR A 119 7.59 -6.85 10.35
C THR A 119 8.91 -7.38 10.90
N ARG A 120 8.98 -8.65 11.37
CA ARG A 120 10.27 -9.29 11.71
C ARG A 120 11.13 -9.49 10.48
N TYR A 121 10.54 -9.95 9.37
CA TYR A 121 11.23 -10.08 8.09
C TYR A 121 11.66 -8.71 7.56
N LEU A 122 10.83 -7.67 7.64
CA LEU A 122 11.20 -6.30 7.26
C LEU A 122 12.42 -5.80 8.05
N ARG A 123 12.48 -6.02 9.37
CA ARG A 123 13.64 -5.61 10.18
C ARG A 123 14.92 -6.32 9.71
N TRP A 124 14.84 -7.62 9.42
CA TRP A 124 15.95 -8.37 8.82
C TRP A 124 16.34 -7.77 7.46
N ARG A 125 15.39 -7.44 6.59
CA ARG A 125 15.66 -6.82 5.28
C ARG A 125 16.38 -5.47 5.43
N LEU A 126 15.98 -4.65 6.38
CA LEU A 126 16.64 -3.36 6.66
C LEU A 126 18.10 -3.58 7.06
N GLU A 127 18.37 -4.49 7.99
CA GLU A 127 19.74 -4.84 8.39
C GLU A 127 20.54 -5.41 7.21
N HIS A 128 19.97 -6.35 6.48
CA HIS A 128 20.58 -7.00 5.33
C HIS A 128 20.94 -6.01 4.21
N ARG A 129 20.13 -4.97 4.02
CA ARG A 129 20.37 -3.90 3.04
C ARG A 129 21.24 -2.75 3.59
N GLY A 130 21.64 -2.79 4.86
CA GLY A 130 22.37 -1.70 5.52
C GLY A 130 21.56 -0.42 5.65
N LEU A 131 20.22 -0.52 5.67
CA LEU A 131 19.31 0.60 5.82
C LEU A 131 18.92 0.76 7.30
N GLN A 132 18.76 2.00 7.72
CA GLN A 132 18.24 2.34 9.05
C GLN A 132 16.94 3.10 8.92
N ALA A 133 15.84 2.48 9.35
CA ALA A 133 14.51 3.10 9.35
C ALA A 133 13.68 2.59 10.54
N PRO A 134 12.87 3.45 11.18
CA PRO A 134 11.96 3.03 12.23
C PRO A 134 10.88 2.09 11.68
N VAL A 135 10.54 1.05 12.49
CA VAL A 135 9.41 0.16 12.24
C VAL A 135 8.52 0.22 13.47
N HIS A 136 7.40 0.93 13.35
CA HIS A 136 6.42 1.17 14.41
C HIS A 136 5.41 0.01 14.49
N ASP A 137 4.99 -0.33 15.71
CA ASP A 137 3.87 -1.25 15.92
C ASP A 137 2.55 -0.47 15.96
N LEU A 138 1.59 -0.85 15.12
CA LEU A 138 0.24 -0.24 15.06
C LEU A 138 -0.57 -0.46 16.35
N ALA A 139 -0.19 -1.45 17.18
CA ALA A 139 -0.76 -1.64 18.52
C ALA A 139 -0.26 -0.60 19.53
N GLU A 140 0.78 0.14 19.18
CA GLU A 140 1.41 1.17 20.01
C GLU A 140 1.21 2.57 19.40
N HIS A 141 2.06 3.52 19.79
CA HIS A 141 2.02 4.87 19.26
C HIS A 141 2.80 4.98 17.94
N VAL A 142 2.13 5.37 16.86
CA VAL A 142 2.76 5.78 15.61
C VAL A 142 2.87 7.32 15.59
N PRO A 143 4.05 7.90 15.32
CA PRO A 143 4.20 9.35 15.27
C PRO A 143 3.42 9.98 14.13
N GLY A 144 3.25 11.29 14.16
CA GLY A 144 2.72 12.11 13.09
C GLY A 144 3.75 13.07 12.51
N GLY A 145 3.27 14.05 11.72
CA GLY A 145 4.13 15.09 11.15
C GLY A 145 4.95 14.61 9.95
N PHE A 146 4.45 13.62 9.21
CA PHE A 146 5.02 13.18 7.95
C PHE A 146 4.68 14.15 6.82
N ASP A 147 5.57 14.28 5.85
CA ASP A 147 5.29 15.00 4.61
C ASP A 147 4.23 14.25 3.79
N ALA A 148 4.33 12.92 3.76
CA ALA A 148 3.34 12.04 3.14
C ALA A 148 3.17 10.73 3.93
N VAL A 149 1.97 10.17 3.86
CA VAL A 149 1.66 8.78 4.23
C VAL A 149 1.03 8.09 3.03
N TYR A 150 1.40 6.84 2.84
CA TYR A 150 0.69 6.00 1.89
C TYR A 150 0.30 4.66 2.51
N ALA A 151 -0.79 4.09 2.00
CA ALA A 151 -1.29 2.78 2.38
C ALA A 151 -1.86 2.11 1.11
N PHE A 152 -1.17 1.08 0.61
CA PHE A 152 -1.54 0.38 -0.61
C PHE A 152 -1.99 -1.03 -0.31
N ASP A 153 -3.20 -1.37 -0.74
CA ASP A 153 -3.87 -2.65 -0.50
C ASP A 153 -3.94 -2.95 1.02
N VAL A 154 -4.48 -1.99 1.77
CA VAL A 154 -4.64 -2.05 3.23
C VAL A 154 -6.08 -1.76 3.65
N ILE A 155 -6.73 -0.77 3.03
CA ILE A 155 -8.04 -0.27 3.47
C ILE A 155 -9.14 -1.33 3.33
N GLU A 156 -8.98 -2.30 2.45
CA GLU A 156 -9.89 -3.44 2.28
C GLU A 156 -9.80 -4.48 3.41
N HIS A 157 -8.84 -4.32 4.31
CA HIS A 157 -8.64 -5.20 5.47
C HIS A 157 -9.05 -4.55 6.80
N VAL A 158 -9.71 -3.38 6.77
CA VAL A 158 -10.12 -2.67 7.99
C VAL A 158 -11.64 -2.59 8.11
N ASP A 159 -12.15 -2.72 9.33
CA ASP A 159 -13.59 -2.69 9.62
C ASP A 159 -14.23 -1.33 9.30
N ASP A 160 -13.52 -0.22 9.61
CA ASP A 160 -14.00 1.14 9.35
C ASP A 160 -13.02 1.90 8.44
N PRO A 161 -13.27 1.89 7.11
CA PRO A 161 -12.40 2.56 6.16
C PRO A 161 -12.39 4.09 6.31
N PHE A 162 -13.43 4.71 6.90
CA PHE A 162 -13.44 6.17 7.14
C PHE A 162 -12.62 6.55 8.36
N ALA A 163 -12.69 5.75 9.44
CA ALA A 163 -11.80 5.92 10.59
C ALA A 163 -10.33 5.72 10.20
N PHE A 164 -10.06 4.76 9.32
CA PHE A 164 -8.74 4.53 8.76
C PHE A 164 -8.23 5.75 7.97
N LEU A 165 -9.02 6.33 7.06
CA LEU A 165 -8.62 7.54 6.35
C LEU A 165 -8.37 8.71 7.30
N ALA A 166 -9.23 8.91 8.31
CA ALA A 166 -9.03 9.94 9.32
C ALA A 166 -7.74 9.73 10.13
N GLU A 167 -7.31 8.48 10.34
CA GLU A 167 -6.03 8.16 10.96
C GLU A 167 -4.85 8.59 10.09
N LEU A 168 -4.86 8.27 8.80
CA LEU A 168 -3.81 8.68 7.86
C LEU A 168 -3.74 10.22 7.76
N GLU A 169 -4.89 10.89 7.70
CA GLU A 169 -5.01 12.35 7.61
C GLU A 169 -4.42 13.08 8.82
N ARG A 170 -4.47 12.46 10.01
CA ARG A 170 -3.80 12.99 11.21
C ARG A 170 -2.29 12.83 11.19
N ARG A 171 -1.75 11.87 10.42
CA ARG A 171 -0.32 11.54 10.41
C ARG A 171 0.50 12.39 9.45
N ALA A 172 -0.08 12.82 8.32
CA ALA A 172 0.67 13.47 7.27
C ALA A 172 -0.09 14.62 6.59
N HIS A 173 0.66 15.50 5.92
CA HIS A 173 0.09 16.56 5.09
C HIS A 173 -0.47 16.05 3.76
N LEU A 174 0.08 14.96 3.24
CA LEU A 174 -0.32 14.33 1.99
C LEU A 174 -0.64 12.86 2.26
N VAL A 175 -1.77 12.40 1.75
CA VAL A 175 -2.24 11.00 1.87
C VAL A 175 -2.36 10.38 0.49
N GLU A 176 -1.75 9.21 0.30
CA GLU A 176 -1.96 8.39 -0.89
C GLU A 176 -2.50 7.03 -0.50
N VAL A 177 -3.63 6.65 -1.07
CA VAL A 177 -4.30 5.38 -0.78
C VAL A 177 -5.02 4.87 -2.03
N ASN A 178 -5.15 3.57 -2.15
CA ASN A 178 -5.98 2.99 -3.20
C ASN A 178 -7.24 2.34 -2.62
N PHE A 179 -8.32 2.40 -3.38
CA PHE A 179 -9.58 1.72 -3.09
C PHE A 179 -9.83 0.67 -4.17
N LEU A 180 -9.91 -0.60 -3.79
CA LEU A 180 -10.25 -1.67 -4.71
C LEU A 180 -11.78 -1.76 -4.89
N GLU A 181 -12.26 -1.78 -6.14
CA GLU A 181 -13.64 -2.18 -6.39
C GLU A 181 -13.80 -3.66 -6.03
N PRO A 182 -14.79 -4.03 -5.20
CA PRO A 182 -14.98 -5.40 -4.77
C PRO A 182 -15.36 -6.28 -5.96
N VAL A 183 -14.82 -7.51 -5.98
CA VAL A 183 -15.18 -8.56 -6.93
C VAL A 183 -15.81 -9.70 -6.14
N PRO A 184 -17.08 -10.03 -6.38
CA PRO A 184 -17.76 -11.09 -5.64
C PRO A 184 -16.98 -12.42 -5.70
N GLY A 185 -16.68 -13.00 -4.54
CA GLY A 185 -16.00 -14.29 -4.41
C GLY A 185 -14.50 -14.26 -4.73
N GLU A 186 -13.85 -13.10 -4.79
CA GLU A 186 -12.42 -12.99 -5.05
C GLU A 186 -11.59 -13.57 -3.90
N THR A 187 -11.87 -13.14 -2.67
CA THR A 187 -11.20 -13.65 -1.46
C THR A 187 -12.02 -13.32 -0.21
N ALA A 188 -11.94 -14.18 0.80
CA ALA A 188 -12.53 -13.92 2.11
C ALA A 188 -11.72 -12.92 2.95
N LEU A 189 -10.53 -12.54 2.49
CA LEU A 189 -9.62 -11.62 3.18
C LEU A 189 -9.94 -10.14 2.95
N HIS A 190 -10.82 -9.80 2.00
CA HIS A 190 -11.18 -8.43 1.67
C HIS A 190 -12.61 -8.11 2.09
N HIS A 191 -12.77 -6.98 2.77
CA HIS A 191 -14.09 -6.40 3.00
C HIS A 191 -14.60 -5.66 1.75
N ASP A 192 -15.90 -5.69 1.52
CA ASP A 192 -16.54 -4.93 0.45
C ASP A 192 -16.44 -3.41 0.73
N LEU A 193 -15.59 -2.73 0.00
CA LEU A 193 -15.38 -1.29 0.17
C LEU A 193 -16.50 -0.46 -0.42
N PRO A 194 -17.04 0.55 0.29
CA PRO A 194 -17.97 1.52 -0.25
C PRO A 194 -17.25 2.57 -1.13
N VAL A 195 -16.64 2.13 -2.24
CA VAL A 195 -15.72 2.92 -3.08
C VAL A 195 -16.32 4.28 -3.48
N ALA A 196 -17.60 4.32 -3.86
CA ALA A 196 -18.25 5.58 -4.23
C ALA A 196 -18.29 6.59 -3.07
N ALA A 197 -18.55 6.11 -1.84
CA ALA A 197 -18.58 6.95 -0.64
C ALA A 197 -17.16 7.39 -0.24
N LEU A 198 -16.15 6.52 -0.37
CA LEU A 198 -14.74 6.85 -0.14
C LEU A 198 -14.24 7.91 -1.14
N LEU A 199 -14.55 7.77 -2.42
CA LEU A 199 -14.25 8.79 -3.43
C LEU A 199 -14.96 10.12 -3.14
N ALA A 200 -16.20 10.08 -2.68
CA ALA A 200 -16.92 11.29 -2.25
C ALA A 200 -16.28 11.93 -1.01
N HIS A 201 -15.77 11.12 -0.06
CA HIS A 201 -15.03 11.61 1.11
C HIS A 201 -13.75 12.34 0.68
N VAL A 202 -12.84 11.68 -0.06
CA VAL A 202 -11.58 12.29 -0.47
C VAL A 202 -11.75 13.48 -1.42
N SER A 203 -12.86 13.56 -2.15
CA SER A 203 -13.18 14.72 -2.99
C SER A 203 -13.48 16.01 -2.21
N ARG A 204 -13.67 15.92 -0.88
CA ARG A 204 -13.81 17.08 0.01
C ARG A 204 -12.46 17.73 0.32
N HIS A 205 -11.38 17.03 0.04
CA HIS A 205 -10.00 17.46 0.21
C HIS A 205 -9.40 18.03 -1.08
N SER A 206 -8.18 18.57 -0.99
CA SER A 206 -7.41 19.04 -2.15
C SER A 206 -6.79 17.84 -2.88
N LEU A 207 -7.50 17.29 -3.86
CA LEU A 207 -7.04 16.14 -4.63
C LEU A 207 -5.90 16.54 -5.57
N SER A 208 -4.70 16.04 -5.30
CA SER A 208 -3.48 16.26 -6.10
C SER A 208 -3.36 15.25 -7.24
N GLY A 209 -3.84 14.01 -7.06
CA GLY A 209 -3.82 12.94 -8.05
C GLY A 209 -5.04 12.02 -7.91
N TYR A 210 -5.47 11.49 -9.05
CA TYR A 210 -6.43 10.38 -9.14
C TYR A 210 -6.10 9.56 -10.37
N ARG A 211 -6.06 8.23 -10.21
CA ARG A 211 -5.87 7.26 -11.27
C ARG A 211 -6.76 6.05 -11.04
N LEU A 212 -7.31 5.51 -12.12
CA LEU A 212 -7.89 4.17 -12.11
C LEU A 212 -6.85 3.22 -12.71
N LEU A 213 -6.30 2.34 -11.89
CA LEU A 213 -5.25 1.39 -12.25
C LEU A 213 -5.81 -0.04 -12.22
N HIS A 214 -5.24 -0.91 -13.04
CA HIS A 214 -5.62 -2.33 -13.13
C HIS A 214 -7.13 -2.57 -13.32
N GLY A 215 -7.84 -1.58 -13.89
CA GLY A 215 -9.29 -1.63 -14.15
C GLY A 215 -10.19 -1.40 -12.95
N ARG A 216 -9.70 -1.54 -11.70
CA ARG A 216 -10.52 -1.50 -10.48
C ARG A 216 -9.88 -0.81 -9.27
N SER A 217 -8.61 -0.46 -9.33
CA SER A 217 -7.92 0.20 -8.22
C SER A 217 -7.95 1.72 -8.38
N HIS A 218 -8.68 2.40 -7.52
CA HIS A 218 -8.80 3.85 -7.48
C HIS A 218 -7.71 4.45 -6.61
N LEU A 219 -6.56 4.76 -7.21
CA LEU A 219 -5.48 5.46 -6.52
C LEU A 219 -5.83 6.94 -6.36
N VAL A 220 -5.80 7.43 -5.13
CA VAL A 220 -6.05 8.83 -4.78
C VAL A 220 -4.87 9.40 -4.01
N LEU A 221 -4.50 10.65 -4.35
CA LEU A 221 -3.48 11.43 -3.66
C LEU A 221 -4.06 12.81 -3.33
N TYR A 222 -4.15 13.14 -2.04
CA TYR A 222 -4.80 14.37 -1.58
C TYR A 222 -4.14 14.97 -0.35
N GLY A 223 -4.30 16.29 -0.19
CA GLY A 223 -3.84 16.99 1.00
C GLY A 223 -4.85 16.89 2.13
N SER A 224 -4.40 16.57 3.35
CA SER A 224 -5.23 16.45 4.56
C SER A 224 -5.67 17.80 5.15
N GLY A 225 -5.07 18.90 4.71
CA GLY A 225 -5.34 20.25 5.23
C GLY A 225 -6.68 20.85 4.79
N PRO A 226 -7.02 22.05 5.32
CA PRO A 226 -8.24 22.77 4.98
C PRO A 226 -8.37 23.02 3.48
N THR A 227 -9.57 22.85 2.94
CA THR A 227 -9.83 22.89 1.49
C THR A 227 -10.93 23.88 1.15
N SER A 228 -10.68 24.75 0.16
CA SER A 228 -11.66 25.73 -0.33
C SER A 228 -12.76 25.05 -1.15
N ALA A 229 -13.92 25.75 -1.31
CA ALA A 229 -15.02 25.25 -2.14
C ALA A 229 -14.59 25.00 -3.60
N ILE A 230 -13.73 25.88 -4.14
CA ILE A 230 -13.19 25.77 -5.51
C ILE A 230 -12.34 24.51 -5.64
N GLN A 231 -11.44 24.25 -4.70
CA GLN A 231 -10.60 23.05 -4.70
C GLN A 231 -11.45 21.77 -4.64
N ARG A 232 -12.52 21.75 -3.84
CA ARG A 232 -13.46 20.63 -3.78
C ARG A 232 -14.17 20.38 -5.12
N LEU A 233 -14.56 21.45 -5.82
CA LEU A 233 -15.17 21.33 -7.15
C LEU A 233 -14.16 20.75 -8.17
N ILE A 234 -12.93 21.24 -8.16
CA ILE A 234 -11.85 20.73 -9.02
C ILE A 234 -11.57 19.25 -8.72
N SER A 235 -11.51 18.86 -7.44
CA SER A 235 -11.29 17.46 -7.01
C SER A 235 -12.37 16.52 -7.56
N ARG A 236 -13.63 16.91 -7.44
CA ARG A 236 -14.76 16.15 -8.02
C ARG A 236 -14.66 16.03 -9.53
N GLY A 237 -14.34 17.13 -10.21
CA GLY A 237 -14.17 17.15 -11.66
C GLY A 237 -13.07 16.20 -12.15
N ARG A 238 -11.96 16.11 -11.44
CA ARG A 238 -10.87 15.17 -11.76
C ARG A 238 -11.31 13.70 -11.69
N ILE A 239 -12.02 13.32 -10.64
CA ILE A 239 -12.52 11.94 -10.50
C ILE A 239 -13.47 11.60 -11.65
N VAL A 240 -14.40 12.48 -11.97
CA VAL A 240 -15.36 12.26 -13.05
C VAL A 240 -14.65 12.16 -14.40
N ALA A 241 -13.73 13.09 -14.70
CA ALA A 241 -13.02 13.12 -15.97
C ALA A 241 -12.20 11.84 -16.22
N GLU A 242 -11.44 11.36 -15.23
CA GLU A 242 -10.64 10.13 -15.36
C GLU A 242 -11.54 8.89 -15.55
N ARG A 243 -12.66 8.81 -14.82
CA ARG A 243 -13.60 7.69 -14.96
C ARG A 243 -14.25 7.66 -16.35
N VAL A 244 -14.60 8.82 -16.91
CA VAL A 244 -15.18 8.92 -18.27
C VAL A 244 -14.14 8.53 -19.32
N MET A 245 -12.92 9.07 -19.23
CA MET A 245 -11.85 8.75 -20.19
C MET A 245 -11.51 7.26 -20.22
N ARG A 246 -11.53 6.58 -19.06
CA ARG A 246 -11.21 5.16 -18.97
C ARG A 246 -12.33 4.26 -19.47
N ARG A 247 -13.59 4.62 -19.24
CA ARG A 247 -14.73 3.87 -19.82
C ARG A 247 -14.71 3.91 -21.34
N GLY A 248 -14.51 5.08 -21.93
CA GLY A 248 -14.39 5.21 -23.39
C GLY A 248 -13.20 4.45 -23.99
N ALA A 249 -12.09 4.31 -23.25
CA ALA A 249 -10.94 3.52 -23.71
C ALA A 249 -11.15 2.00 -23.58
N ALA A 250 -12.02 1.54 -22.68
CA ALA A 250 -12.38 0.12 -22.52
C ALA A 250 -13.40 -0.33 -23.59
N GLU A 251 -14.32 0.56 -24.00
CA GLU A 251 -15.30 0.30 -25.05
C GLU A 251 -14.72 0.36 -26.47
N ALA A 252 -13.51 0.95 -26.62
CA ALA A 252 -12.81 1.07 -27.91
C ALA A 252 -11.80 -0.07 -28.20
N ARG A 253 -11.73 -1.09 -27.33
CA ARG A 253 -10.88 -2.30 -27.51
C ARG A 253 -11.74 -3.54 -27.69
#